data_0ff637689cfd939b07bc296bf538288b
#
_entry.id   0ff637689cfd939b07bc296bf538288b
#
_cell.length_a   1.000
_cell.length_b   1.000
_cell.length_c   1.000
_cell.angle_alpha   90.00
_cell.angle_beta   90.00
_cell.angle_gamma   90.00
#
_symmetry.space_group_name_H-M   'P 1'
#
loop_
_entity.id
_entity.type
_entity.pdbx_description
1 polymer ?
#
loop_
_entity_poly.entity_id
_entity_poly.type
_entity_poly.pdbx_seq_one_letter_code
_entity_poly.pdbx_strand_id
1 'polypeptide(L)'
;MINFKKKIFFLNKISFKKISFFRNIIKLESFNNSYCDSLGNFLRRTIFLTNFSYKIIYVKFFNINSEYSNLKGVKENTLCIIKNINNILIKIINNSSAFLIIKKKGPCIVKAKDIFSNEKIIIFNPNIVIANIVSNNVFFVLMKCTNLNINLNNKNIFNKIFNSKIIKINFFKIPIKNLNYFIHKKYFNKKIKNLFLDIETDGTITPLECFKNSVFYIKKYFDLCFSVLNLKKKKKKKKIDF
;
A
#
# COMPACT_ATOMS: atom_id res chain seq x y z
N MET A 1 -42.36 15.10 -5.63
CA MET A 1 -41.03 15.73 -5.55
C MET A 1 -40.64 15.82 -4.08
N ILE A 2 -39.77 14.93 -3.58
CA ILE A 2 -39.33 14.95 -2.19
C ILE A 2 -38.25 16.04 -2.10
N ASN A 3 -38.54 17.08 -1.34
CA ASN A 3 -37.63 18.21 -1.11
C ASN A 3 -36.49 17.79 -0.19
N PHE A 4 -35.38 17.26 -0.75
CA PHE A 4 -34.16 16.92 -0.03
C PHE A 4 -33.34 18.17 0.38
N LYS A 5 -33.98 19.24 0.80
CA LYS A 5 -33.32 20.45 1.36
C LYS A 5 -33.01 20.35 2.84
N LYS A 6 -32.88 19.15 3.45
CA LYS A 6 -32.29 19.04 4.78
C LYS A 6 -30.78 18.89 4.63
N LYS A 7 -30.08 19.93 5.08
CA LYS A 7 -28.61 20.02 5.27
C LYS A 7 -28.05 18.80 6.03
N ILE A 8 -27.81 17.67 5.35
CA ILE A 8 -27.49 16.38 5.98
C ILE A 8 -25.97 16.24 6.24
N PHE A 9 -25.13 16.92 5.45
CA PHE A 9 -23.69 16.86 5.59
C PHE A 9 -23.08 18.28 5.64
N PHE A 10 -22.61 18.68 6.79
CA PHE A 10 -21.72 19.83 6.94
C PHE A 10 -20.37 19.36 7.48
N LEU A 11 -19.43 19.15 6.60
CA LEU A 11 -18.02 19.12 6.96
C LEU A 11 -17.56 20.57 6.99
N ASN A 12 -17.46 21.17 8.21
CA ASN A 12 -17.08 22.56 8.33
C ASN A 12 -15.56 22.74 8.24
N LYS A 13 -14.79 21.80 8.77
CA LYS A 13 -13.34 21.90 8.82
C LYS A 13 -12.69 20.54 8.92
N ILE A 14 -11.58 20.38 8.21
CA ILE A 14 -10.64 19.27 8.39
C ILE A 14 -9.37 19.84 9.01
N SER A 15 -8.95 19.27 10.12
CA SER A 15 -7.69 19.64 10.76
C SER A 15 -6.81 18.41 10.96
N PHE A 16 -5.49 18.62 10.90
CA PHE A 16 -4.49 17.58 10.97
C PHE A 16 -3.58 17.86 12.16
N LYS A 17 -3.46 16.92 13.09
CA LYS A 17 -2.48 16.96 14.17
C LYS A 17 -1.41 15.92 13.90
N LYS A 18 -0.22 16.38 13.56
CA LYS A 18 0.96 15.51 13.40
C LYS A 18 1.47 15.15 14.79
N ILE A 19 1.53 13.85 15.10
CA ILE A 19 2.10 13.31 16.33
C ILE A 19 3.55 12.91 16.07
N SER A 20 3.78 12.18 14.97
CA SER A 20 5.10 11.78 14.50
C SER A 20 5.14 11.73 12.97
N PHE A 21 6.30 11.40 12.39
CA PHE A 21 6.40 11.18 10.95
C PHE A 21 5.48 10.05 10.46
N PHE A 22 5.26 9.05 11.31
CA PHE A 22 4.49 7.84 10.98
C PHE A 22 3.06 7.87 11.49
N ARG A 23 2.67 8.82 12.35
CA ARG A 23 1.36 8.87 13.01
C ARG A 23 0.75 10.25 13.01
N ASN A 24 -0.47 10.37 12.47
CA ASN A 24 -1.25 11.61 12.46
C ASN A 24 -2.68 11.35 12.93
N ILE A 25 -3.24 12.33 13.62
CA ILE A 25 -4.67 12.37 13.92
C ILE A 25 -5.34 13.36 12.97
N ILE A 26 -6.33 12.88 12.23
CA ILE A 26 -7.15 13.68 11.33
C ILE A 26 -8.49 13.92 12.01
N LYS A 27 -8.82 15.19 12.22
CA LYS A 27 -10.09 15.61 12.82
C LYS A 27 -11.02 16.13 11.73
N LEU A 28 -12.19 15.53 11.64
CA LEU A 28 -13.30 15.95 10.79
C LEU A 28 -14.36 16.58 11.69
N GLU A 29 -14.65 17.86 11.47
CA GLU A 29 -15.56 18.61 12.35
C GLU A 29 -16.97 18.68 11.78
N SER A 30 -17.95 18.61 12.70
CA SER A 30 -19.35 18.95 12.46
C SER A 30 -20.16 17.89 11.68
N PHE A 31 -20.35 16.73 12.28
CA PHE A 31 -21.29 15.72 11.78
C PHE A 31 -22.50 15.57 12.69
N ASN A 32 -23.66 15.27 12.08
CA ASN A 32 -24.81 14.81 12.84
C ASN A 32 -24.52 13.45 13.51
N ASN A 33 -25.08 13.23 14.69
CA ASN A 33 -24.81 12.06 15.53
C ASN A 33 -24.86 10.71 14.82
N SER A 34 -25.84 10.51 13.95
CA SER A 34 -26.11 9.20 13.31
C SER A 34 -25.10 8.80 12.23
N TYR A 35 -24.37 9.76 11.64
CA TYR A 35 -23.48 9.48 10.51
C TYR A 35 -22.01 9.29 10.90
N CYS A 36 -21.60 9.74 12.08
CA CYS A 36 -20.20 9.68 12.50
C CYS A 36 -19.66 8.26 12.57
N ASP A 37 -20.42 7.34 13.19
CA ASP A 37 -20.01 5.95 13.36
C ASP A 37 -19.92 5.23 12.02
N SER A 38 -20.96 5.39 11.18
CA SER A 38 -20.99 4.80 9.84
C SER A 38 -19.87 5.32 8.96
N LEU A 39 -19.62 6.65 8.98
CA LEU A 39 -18.55 7.27 8.21
C LEU A 39 -17.17 6.87 8.73
N GLY A 40 -16.98 6.81 10.04
CA GLY A 40 -15.72 6.38 10.64
C GLY A 40 -15.35 4.95 10.24
N ASN A 41 -16.30 4.03 10.33
CA ASN A 41 -16.10 2.64 9.93
C ASN A 41 -15.87 2.51 8.39
N PHE A 42 -16.63 3.27 7.59
CA PHE A 42 -16.47 3.31 6.14
C PHE A 42 -15.08 3.82 5.74
N LEU A 43 -14.63 4.94 6.30
CA LEU A 43 -13.30 5.49 6.05
C LEU A 43 -12.20 4.53 6.50
N ARG A 44 -12.34 3.92 7.68
CA ARG A 44 -11.39 2.92 8.18
C ARG A 44 -11.21 1.78 7.17
N ARG A 45 -12.29 1.16 6.72
CA ARG A 45 -12.25 0.08 5.73
C ARG A 45 -11.65 0.53 4.40
N THR A 46 -12.06 1.70 3.93
CA THR A 46 -11.58 2.24 2.65
C THR A 46 -10.08 2.53 2.70
N ILE A 47 -9.57 3.10 3.80
CA ILE A 47 -8.15 3.38 3.97
C ILE A 47 -7.32 2.09 3.90
N PHE A 48 -7.77 1.00 4.52
CA PHE A 48 -7.09 -0.30 4.42
C PHE A 48 -7.13 -0.89 3.00
N LEU A 49 -8.24 -0.70 2.27
CA LEU A 49 -8.43 -1.29 0.95
C LEU A 49 -7.74 -0.52 -0.19
N THR A 50 -7.51 0.76 -0.01
CA THR A 50 -7.02 1.63 -1.10
C THR A 50 -5.53 1.93 -1.04
N ASN A 51 -4.87 1.64 0.08
CA ASN A 51 -3.47 1.95 0.26
C ASN A 51 -2.62 0.68 0.22
N PHE A 52 -1.74 0.61 -0.76
CA PHE A 52 -0.79 -0.48 -0.94
C PHE A 52 0.63 0.09 -0.99
N SER A 53 1.58 -0.65 -0.42
CA SER A 53 3.00 -0.32 -0.51
C SER A 53 3.65 -0.97 -1.73
N TYR A 54 4.83 -0.48 -2.09
CA TYR A 54 5.70 -1.18 -3.02
C TYR A 54 6.18 -2.48 -2.40
N LYS A 55 6.24 -3.54 -3.21
CA LYS A 55 6.62 -4.88 -2.77
C LYS A 55 7.49 -5.58 -3.78
N ILE A 56 8.41 -6.39 -3.27
CA ILE A 56 9.19 -7.33 -4.06
C ILE A 56 8.28 -8.53 -4.34
N ILE A 57 7.89 -8.70 -5.61
CA ILE A 57 6.96 -9.75 -6.04
C ILE A 57 7.71 -10.95 -6.59
N TYR A 58 8.83 -10.71 -7.26
CA TYR A 58 9.62 -11.76 -7.88
C TYR A 58 11.05 -11.71 -7.37
N VAL A 59 11.57 -12.88 -7.06
CA VAL A 59 12.97 -13.09 -6.67
C VAL A 59 13.55 -14.22 -7.47
N LYS A 60 14.76 -14.02 -7.99
CA LYS A 60 15.54 -15.01 -8.68
C LYS A 60 16.90 -15.13 -8.00
N PHE A 61 17.18 -16.31 -7.50
CA PHE A 61 18.51 -16.66 -7.03
C PHE A 61 19.27 -17.35 -8.17
N PHE A 62 20.54 -17.06 -8.29
CA PHE A 62 21.43 -17.81 -9.18
C PHE A 62 21.89 -19.08 -8.46
N ASN A 63 21.95 -20.18 -9.18
CA ASN A 63 22.36 -21.51 -8.66
C ASN A 63 21.36 -22.22 -7.75
N ILE A 64 20.08 -21.84 -7.79
CA ILE A 64 19.02 -22.56 -7.07
C ILE A 64 17.87 -22.91 -8.01
N ASN A 65 17.34 -24.12 -7.81
CA ASN A 65 16.22 -24.65 -8.60
C ASN A 65 14.87 -24.59 -7.86
N SER A 66 14.86 -24.42 -6.53
CA SER A 66 13.62 -24.36 -5.74
C SER A 66 13.76 -23.46 -4.54
N GLU A 67 12.63 -22.99 -4.01
CA GLU A 67 12.55 -22.15 -2.80
C GLU A 67 12.95 -22.89 -1.51
N TYR A 68 12.97 -24.21 -1.55
CA TYR A 68 13.35 -25.06 -0.40
C TYR A 68 14.83 -25.44 -0.39
N SER A 69 15.58 -25.11 -1.44
CA SER A 69 17.00 -25.46 -1.53
C SER A 69 17.87 -24.50 -0.70
N ASN A 70 19.04 -24.98 -0.30
CA ASN A 70 20.02 -24.16 0.40
C ASN A 70 21.04 -23.58 -0.56
N LEU A 71 21.42 -22.33 -0.34
CA LEU A 71 22.53 -21.67 -1.03
C LEU A 71 23.86 -22.14 -0.44
N LYS A 72 24.73 -22.67 -1.30
CA LYS A 72 26.07 -23.09 -0.85
C LYS A 72 26.84 -21.91 -0.26
N GLY A 73 27.28 -22.02 0.98
CA GLY A 73 28.06 -21.00 1.66
C GLY A 73 27.26 -19.84 2.25
N VAL A 74 25.94 -19.95 2.33
CA VAL A 74 25.06 -19.02 3.05
C VAL A 74 24.46 -19.75 4.24
N LYS A 75 24.41 -19.09 5.40
CA LYS A 75 23.92 -19.68 6.64
C LYS A 75 22.42 -19.96 6.60
N GLU A 76 21.65 -19.04 6.04
CA GLU A 76 20.20 -19.10 5.99
C GLU A 76 19.72 -19.92 4.78
N ASN A 77 18.63 -20.66 4.97
CA ASN A 77 17.94 -21.31 3.86
C ASN A 77 17.19 -20.27 2.99
N THR A 78 16.86 -20.63 1.78
CA THR A 78 16.21 -19.73 0.80
C THR A 78 14.89 -19.16 1.30
N LEU A 79 14.09 -19.95 2.03
CA LEU A 79 12.83 -19.45 2.63
C LEU A 79 13.05 -18.35 3.67
N CYS A 80 14.09 -18.47 4.51
CA CYS A 80 14.43 -17.43 5.48
C CYS A 80 14.88 -16.16 4.76
N ILE A 81 15.68 -16.29 3.70
CA ILE A 81 16.11 -15.15 2.89
C ILE A 81 14.89 -14.45 2.24
N ILE A 82 13.96 -15.21 1.69
CA ILE A 82 12.71 -14.67 1.11
C ILE A 82 11.88 -13.93 2.17
N LYS A 83 11.75 -14.47 3.39
CA LYS A 83 11.07 -13.79 4.50
C LYS A 83 11.77 -12.48 4.87
N ASN A 84 13.11 -12.48 4.93
CA ASN A 84 13.89 -11.28 5.22
C ASN A 84 13.71 -10.22 4.12
N ILE A 85 13.75 -10.62 2.84
CA ILE A 85 13.48 -9.76 1.68
C ILE A 85 12.07 -9.16 1.75
N ASN A 86 11.07 -9.95 2.15
CA ASN A 86 9.70 -9.47 2.27
C ASN A 86 9.51 -8.41 3.38
N ASN A 87 10.39 -8.37 4.38
CA ASN A 87 10.34 -7.38 5.45
C ASN A 87 10.95 -6.04 5.06
N ILE A 88 11.58 -5.93 3.88
CA ILE A 88 12.18 -4.69 3.41
C ILE A 88 11.07 -3.71 3.03
N LEU A 89 11.19 -2.48 3.54
CA LEU A 89 10.29 -1.37 3.25
C LEU A 89 10.90 -0.49 2.16
N ILE A 90 10.30 -0.53 0.96
CA ILE A 90 10.81 0.15 -0.23
C ILE A 90 9.75 1.10 -0.76
N LYS A 91 10.19 2.28 -1.21
CA LYS A 91 9.40 3.21 -2.02
C LYS A 91 10.19 3.51 -3.30
N ILE A 92 9.53 3.39 -4.45
CA ILE A 92 10.10 3.77 -5.74
C ILE A 92 9.62 5.19 -6.05
N ILE A 93 10.54 6.05 -6.52
CA ILE A 93 10.23 7.42 -6.90
C ILE A 93 10.00 7.45 -8.41
N ASN A 94 8.89 8.07 -8.84
CA ASN A 94 8.51 8.33 -10.24
C ASN A 94 8.11 7.12 -11.08
N ASN A 95 8.40 5.88 -10.68
CA ASN A 95 8.06 4.69 -11.45
C ASN A 95 7.16 3.73 -10.68
N SER A 96 6.43 2.91 -11.41
CA SER A 96 5.51 1.90 -10.85
C SER A 96 6.20 0.59 -10.50
N SER A 97 7.38 0.35 -11.08
CA SER A 97 8.18 -0.86 -10.84
C SER A 97 9.67 -0.59 -11.00
N ALA A 98 10.49 -1.38 -10.30
CA ALA A 98 11.95 -1.32 -10.37
C ALA A 98 12.55 -2.72 -10.29
N PHE A 99 13.70 -2.88 -10.95
CA PHE A 99 14.55 -4.04 -10.77
C PHE A 99 15.59 -3.74 -9.70
N LEU A 100 15.76 -4.70 -8.82
CA LEU A 100 16.64 -4.63 -7.66
C LEU A 100 17.66 -5.75 -7.76
N ILE A 101 18.91 -5.45 -7.48
CA ILE A 101 20.03 -6.39 -7.60
C ILE A 101 20.82 -6.37 -6.30
N ILE A 102 21.17 -7.55 -5.80
CA ILE A 102 22.17 -7.73 -4.74
C ILE A 102 23.29 -8.57 -5.32
N LYS A 103 24.51 -8.08 -5.26
CA LYS A 103 25.73 -8.81 -5.65
C LYS A 103 26.80 -8.56 -4.59
N LYS A 104 27.13 -9.58 -3.79
CA LYS A 104 28.18 -9.52 -2.76
C LYS A 104 29.00 -10.78 -2.75
N LYS A 105 30.32 -10.64 -2.50
CA LYS A 105 31.24 -11.73 -2.28
C LYS A 105 31.49 -11.89 -0.78
N GLY A 106 31.39 -13.11 -0.27
CA GLY A 106 31.63 -13.39 1.13
C GLY A 106 33.11 -13.49 1.51
N PRO A 107 33.40 -13.72 2.81
CA PRO A 107 32.43 -13.77 3.91
C PRO A 107 31.93 -12.38 4.32
N CYS A 108 30.62 -12.18 4.41
CA CYS A 108 30.02 -10.90 4.82
C CYS A 108 28.53 -11.01 5.17
N ILE A 109 28.01 -9.99 5.85
CA ILE A 109 26.58 -9.84 6.11
C ILE A 109 25.96 -9.01 5.00
N VAL A 110 24.94 -9.55 4.35
CA VAL A 110 24.14 -8.84 3.33
C VAL A 110 23.00 -8.10 4.00
N LYS A 111 22.93 -6.80 3.82
CA LYS A 111 21.89 -5.93 4.40
C LYS A 111 21.04 -5.31 3.29
N ALA A 112 19.87 -4.76 3.66
CA ALA A 112 18.99 -4.09 2.71
C ALA A 112 19.65 -2.87 2.01
N LYS A 113 20.60 -2.18 2.66
CA LYS A 113 21.38 -1.10 2.05
C LYS A 113 22.25 -1.53 0.86
N ASP A 114 22.54 -2.83 0.73
CA ASP A 114 23.37 -3.39 -0.33
C ASP A 114 22.57 -3.67 -1.61
N ILE A 115 21.30 -3.26 -1.64
CA ILE A 115 20.44 -3.37 -2.81
C ILE A 115 20.77 -2.24 -3.78
N PHE A 116 21.12 -2.60 -5.01
CA PHE A 116 21.22 -1.70 -6.13
C PHE A 116 19.95 -1.72 -6.97
N SER A 117 19.60 -0.60 -7.57
CA SER A 117 18.42 -0.47 -8.42
C SER A 117 18.76 0.37 -9.65
N ASN A 118 18.09 0.06 -10.76
CA ASN A 118 18.11 0.91 -11.95
C ASN A 118 17.27 2.18 -11.78
N GLU A 119 16.38 2.20 -10.79
CA GLU A 119 15.48 3.30 -10.50
C GLU A 119 15.82 3.96 -9.17
N LYS A 120 15.37 5.18 -8.98
CA LYS A 120 15.54 5.90 -7.72
C LYS A 120 14.61 5.30 -6.65
N ILE A 121 15.21 4.64 -5.65
CA ILE A 121 14.51 3.97 -4.56
C ILE A 121 14.88 4.57 -3.21
N ILE A 122 13.95 4.47 -2.26
CA ILE A 122 14.18 4.77 -0.84
C ILE A 122 13.92 3.49 -0.06
N ILE A 123 14.90 3.07 0.74
CA ILE A 123 14.79 1.94 1.67
C ILE A 123 14.65 2.52 3.08
N PHE A 124 13.51 2.28 3.75
CA PHE A 124 13.22 2.84 5.07
C PHE A 124 13.89 2.08 6.22
N ASN A 125 14.27 0.82 5.99
CA ASN A 125 14.92 -0.06 6.97
C ASN A 125 16.23 -0.66 6.43
N PRO A 126 17.26 0.16 6.18
CA PRO A 126 18.49 -0.25 5.48
C PRO A 126 19.32 -1.28 6.24
N ASN A 127 19.15 -1.40 7.56
CA ASN A 127 19.92 -2.27 8.43
C ASN A 127 19.38 -3.70 8.54
N ILE A 128 18.23 -4.01 7.93
CA ILE A 128 17.71 -5.39 7.95
C ILE A 128 18.73 -6.32 7.28
N VAL A 129 19.05 -7.39 7.99
CA VAL A 129 19.91 -8.48 7.49
C VAL A 129 19.07 -9.36 6.57
N ILE A 130 19.60 -9.59 5.36
CA ILE A 130 18.98 -10.45 4.35
C ILE A 130 19.55 -11.85 4.44
N ALA A 131 20.90 -11.95 4.46
CA ALA A 131 21.62 -13.22 4.52
C ALA A 131 23.02 -13.03 5.10
N ASN A 132 23.59 -14.12 5.65
CA ASN A 132 24.97 -14.18 6.11
C ASN A 132 25.76 -15.13 5.21
N ILE A 133 26.74 -14.61 4.48
CA ILE A 133 27.63 -15.40 3.63
C ILE A 133 28.83 -15.82 4.47
N VAL A 134 29.05 -17.12 4.60
CA VAL A 134 30.14 -17.71 5.42
C VAL A 134 31.36 -18.03 4.53
N SER A 135 31.16 -18.41 3.30
CA SER A 135 32.23 -18.82 2.38
C SER A 135 32.56 -17.71 1.35
N ASN A 136 33.66 -17.90 0.61
CA ASN A 136 34.08 -16.99 -0.48
C ASN A 136 33.16 -17.02 -1.72
N ASN A 137 31.91 -17.45 -1.57
CA ASN A 137 30.95 -17.53 -2.66
C ASN A 137 30.33 -16.16 -2.97
N VAL A 138 29.91 -16.00 -4.22
CA VAL A 138 29.19 -14.80 -4.66
C VAL A 138 27.69 -15.00 -4.43
N PHE A 139 27.11 -14.17 -3.59
CA PHE A 139 25.68 -14.07 -3.40
C PHE A 139 25.09 -13.11 -4.47
N PHE A 140 24.29 -13.66 -5.36
CA PHE A 140 23.67 -12.89 -6.43
C PHE A 140 22.18 -13.15 -6.50
N VAL A 141 21.38 -12.08 -6.35
CA VAL A 141 19.93 -12.12 -6.33
C VAL A 141 19.36 -10.99 -7.18
N LEU A 142 18.46 -11.33 -8.08
CA LEU A 142 17.65 -10.39 -8.84
C LEU A 142 16.24 -10.36 -8.26
N MET A 143 15.67 -9.16 -8.15
CA MET A 143 14.34 -8.96 -7.59
C MET A 143 13.56 -7.95 -8.44
N LYS A 144 12.24 -8.10 -8.49
CA LYS A 144 11.34 -7.09 -9.04
C LYS A 144 10.42 -6.56 -7.97
N CYS A 145 10.48 -5.25 -7.78
CA CYS A 145 9.59 -4.50 -6.91
C CYS A 145 8.52 -3.78 -7.74
N THR A 146 7.26 -3.86 -7.33
CA THR A 146 6.16 -3.14 -7.97
C THR A 146 5.17 -2.62 -6.94
N ASN A 147 4.38 -1.62 -7.35
CA ASN A 147 3.22 -1.21 -6.57
C ASN A 147 2.04 -2.16 -6.86
N LEU A 148 1.41 -2.67 -5.82
CA LEU A 148 0.30 -3.64 -5.93
C LEU A 148 -0.98 -3.05 -6.55
N ASN A 149 -1.10 -1.72 -6.62
CA ASN A 149 -2.21 -1.06 -7.32
C ASN A 149 -2.20 -1.27 -8.84
N ILE A 150 -1.09 -1.74 -9.40
CA ILE A 150 -0.92 -1.92 -10.85
C ILE A 150 -1.09 -3.40 -11.17
N ASN A 151 -2.03 -3.68 -12.05
CA ASN A 151 -2.42 -5.02 -12.50
C ASN A 151 -1.24 -5.99 -12.60
N LEU A 152 -1.35 -7.10 -11.88
CA LEU A 152 -0.41 -8.24 -11.86
C LEU A 152 -0.30 -8.98 -13.21
N ASN A 153 -0.93 -8.46 -14.27
CA ASN A 153 -1.04 -9.15 -15.58
C ASN A 153 0.26 -9.22 -16.38
N ASN A 154 1.35 -8.61 -15.91
CA ASN A 154 2.63 -8.63 -16.61
C ASN A 154 3.51 -9.87 -16.29
N LYS A 155 2.88 -11.04 -16.05
CA LYS A 155 3.60 -12.31 -15.88
C LYS A 155 4.46 -12.67 -17.11
N ASN A 156 3.99 -12.32 -18.31
CA ASN A 156 4.60 -12.77 -19.55
C ASN A 156 5.93 -12.08 -19.88
N ILE A 157 6.14 -10.86 -19.44
CA ILE A 157 7.38 -10.12 -19.72
C ILE A 157 8.55 -10.69 -18.90
N PHE A 158 8.30 -11.08 -17.64
CA PHE A 158 9.32 -11.63 -16.76
C PHE A 158 9.79 -13.02 -17.19
N ASN A 159 8.86 -13.85 -17.62
CA ASN A 159 9.17 -15.22 -18.09
C ASN A 159 9.93 -15.20 -19.42
N LYS A 160 9.72 -14.18 -20.29
CA LYS A 160 10.46 -14.02 -21.53
C LYS A 160 11.90 -13.57 -21.36
N ILE A 161 12.19 -12.74 -20.33
CA ILE A 161 13.54 -12.20 -20.09
C ILE A 161 14.44 -13.22 -19.36
N PHE A 162 13.83 -14.13 -18.57
CA PHE A 162 14.57 -15.04 -17.72
C PHE A 162 14.07 -16.47 -17.89
N ASN A 163 14.75 -17.26 -18.75
CA ASN A 163 14.49 -18.68 -19.02
C ASN A 163 14.71 -19.62 -17.82
N SER A 164 14.68 -19.16 -16.59
CA SER A 164 14.95 -19.95 -15.37
C SER A 164 13.93 -19.68 -14.28
N LYS A 165 13.84 -20.63 -13.35
CA LYS A 165 12.84 -20.63 -12.27
C LYS A 165 12.88 -19.33 -11.43
N ILE A 166 11.77 -18.63 -11.44
CA ILE A 166 11.54 -17.40 -10.67
C ILE A 166 10.62 -17.74 -9.51
N ILE A 167 11.01 -17.33 -8.31
CA ILE A 167 10.19 -17.50 -7.11
C ILE A 167 9.25 -16.31 -6.99
N LYS A 168 7.95 -16.57 -6.95
CA LYS A 168 6.93 -15.56 -6.73
C LYS A 168 6.63 -15.42 -5.24
N ILE A 169 6.76 -14.21 -4.70
CA ILE A 169 6.43 -13.90 -3.32
C ILE A 169 4.99 -13.40 -3.26
N ASN A 170 4.09 -14.19 -2.65
CA ASN A 170 2.65 -13.90 -2.56
C ASN A 170 2.26 -13.24 -1.22
N PHE A 171 3.09 -12.40 -0.63
CA PHE A 171 2.76 -11.73 0.61
C PHE A 171 2.21 -10.33 0.36
N PHE A 172 0.98 -10.09 0.82
CA PHE A 172 0.38 -8.76 0.84
C PHE A 172 0.73 -8.09 2.18
N LYS A 173 1.31 -6.90 2.11
CA LYS A 173 1.54 -6.08 3.30
C LYS A 173 0.91 -4.72 3.06
N ILE A 174 0.00 -4.35 3.93
CA ILE A 174 -0.64 -3.04 3.94
C ILE A 174 0.32 -2.07 4.66
N PRO A 175 0.53 -0.85 4.15
CA PRO A 175 1.45 0.12 4.76
C PRO A 175 0.93 0.72 6.06
N ILE A 176 -0.24 0.31 6.52
CA ILE A 176 -0.90 0.81 7.72
C ILE A 176 -0.65 -0.17 8.86
N LYS A 177 0.00 0.31 9.92
CA LYS A 177 0.25 -0.47 11.14
C LYS A 177 -0.97 -0.47 12.04
N ASN A 178 -1.53 0.72 12.28
CA ASN A 178 -2.70 0.90 13.14
C ASN A 178 -3.62 1.98 12.60
N LEU A 179 -4.92 1.75 12.70
CA LEU A 179 -5.93 2.71 12.31
C LEU A 179 -7.15 2.57 13.20
N ASN A 180 -7.35 3.59 14.01
CA ASN A 180 -8.50 3.69 14.90
C ASN A 180 -9.29 4.95 14.59
N TYR A 181 -10.57 4.94 14.89
CA TYR A 181 -11.38 6.14 14.92
C TYR A 181 -12.08 6.29 16.27
N PHE A 182 -12.27 7.52 16.68
CA PHE A 182 -13.01 7.85 17.88
C PHE A 182 -13.84 9.11 17.66
N ILE A 183 -14.89 9.24 18.43
CA ILE A 183 -15.90 10.26 18.25
C ILE A 183 -16.05 11.05 19.55
N HIS A 184 -15.90 12.36 19.45
CA HIS A 184 -16.15 13.26 20.56
C HIS A 184 -17.39 14.12 20.33
N LYS A 185 -18.27 14.16 21.34
CA LYS A 185 -19.43 15.07 21.36
C LYS A 185 -18.97 16.48 21.70
N LYS A 186 -19.54 17.50 21.03
CA LYS A 186 -19.33 18.90 21.47
C LYS A 186 -20.16 19.18 22.71
N TYR A 187 -19.53 19.80 23.73
CA TYR A 187 -20.20 20.09 25.03
C TYR A 187 -21.46 20.93 24.88
N PHE A 188 -21.44 21.95 24.02
CA PHE A 188 -22.55 22.91 23.84
C PHE A 188 -23.66 22.40 22.89
N ASN A 189 -23.40 21.39 22.07
CA ASN A 189 -24.39 20.88 21.14
C ASN A 189 -24.30 19.36 20.99
N LYS A 190 -25.13 18.66 21.78
CA LYS A 190 -25.18 17.19 21.83
C LYS A 190 -25.49 16.52 20.46
N LYS A 191 -26.03 17.29 19.49
CA LYS A 191 -26.35 16.82 18.15
C LYS A 191 -25.15 16.83 17.19
N ILE A 192 -24.05 17.51 17.57
CA ILE A 192 -22.86 17.67 16.73
C ILE A 192 -21.70 16.89 17.34
N LYS A 193 -21.10 16.01 16.54
CA LYS A 193 -19.92 15.22 16.89
C LYS A 193 -18.75 15.55 16.00
N ASN A 194 -17.54 15.35 16.50
CA ASN A 194 -16.31 15.37 15.72
C ASN A 194 -15.78 13.94 15.57
N LEU A 195 -15.41 13.56 14.37
CA LEU A 195 -14.76 12.30 14.08
C LEU A 195 -13.25 12.49 14.03
N PHE A 196 -12.53 11.66 14.74
CA PHE A 196 -11.07 11.61 14.74
C PHE A 196 -10.62 10.28 14.15
N LEU A 197 -9.69 10.34 13.22
CA LEU A 197 -9.03 9.19 12.63
C LEU A 197 -7.56 9.21 13.06
N ASP A 198 -7.14 8.22 13.81
CA ASP A 198 -5.75 8.02 14.22
C ASP A 198 -5.10 7.01 13.28
N ILE A 199 -4.19 7.48 12.44
CA ILE A 199 -3.56 6.67 11.38
C ILE A 199 -2.08 6.55 11.67
N GLU A 200 -1.60 5.32 11.79
CA GLU A 200 -0.20 4.98 11.93
C GLU A 200 0.26 4.13 10.75
N THR A 201 1.35 4.55 10.09
CA THR A 201 1.90 3.89 8.90
C THR A 201 3.28 3.29 9.17
N ASP A 202 3.77 2.48 8.25
CA ASP A 202 5.12 1.91 8.28
C ASP A 202 6.22 2.87 7.75
N GLY A 203 5.81 4.05 7.25
CA GLY A 203 6.70 5.08 6.70
C GLY A 203 6.82 5.08 5.17
N THR A 204 6.44 4.04 4.49
CA THR A 204 6.44 4.00 3.01
C THR A 204 5.45 4.99 2.40
N ILE A 205 4.34 5.23 3.11
CA ILE A 205 3.32 6.22 2.76
C ILE A 205 3.04 7.06 4.02
N THR A 206 2.89 8.37 3.86
CA THR A 206 2.52 9.23 5.00
C THR A 206 1.04 9.05 5.35
N PRO A 207 0.64 9.21 6.63
CA PRO A 207 -0.76 9.09 7.05
C PRO A 207 -1.70 10.04 6.28
N LEU A 208 -1.21 11.22 5.93
CA LEU A 208 -1.97 12.20 5.15
C LEU A 208 -2.18 11.73 3.70
N GLU A 209 -1.16 11.15 3.07
CA GLU A 209 -1.28 10.54 1.74
C GLU A 209 -2.27 9.38 1.76
N CYS A 210 -2.23 8.50 2.78
CA CYS A 210 -3.18 7.41 2.95
C CYS A 210 -4.63 7.91 2.97
N PHE A 211 -4.89 8.98 3.72
CA PHE A 211 -6.23 9.57 3.79
C PHE A 211 -6.64 10.20 2.45
N LYS A 212 -5.76 10.98 1.82
CA LYS A 212 -6.02 11.60 0.50
C LYS A 212 -6.34 10.56 -0.56
N ASN A 213 -5.56 9.47 -0.64
CA ASN A 213 -5.75 8.38 -1.59
C ASN A 213 -7.13 7.74 -1.43
N SER A 214 -7.54 7.47 -0.18
CA SER A 214 -8.85 6.87 0.08
C SER A 214 -10.00 7.79 -0.27
N VAL A 215 -9.91 9.08 0.06
CA VAL A 215 -10.94 10.06 -0.33
C VAL A 215 -11.03 10.19 -1.86
N PHE A 216 -9.89 10.22 -2.55
CA PHE A 216 -9.85 10.24 -4.02
C PHE A 216 -10.49 9.01 -4.64
N TYR A 217 -10.22 7.81 -4.08
CA TYR A 217 -10.81 6.55 -4.53
C TYR A 217 -12.33 6.54 -4.35
N ILE A 218 -12.82 7.00 -3.19
CA ILE A 218 -14.24 7.13 -2.89
C ILE A 218 -14.91 8.06 -3.90
N LYS A 219 -14.32 9.23 -4.15
CA LYS A 219 -14.82 10.19 -5.15
C LYS A 219 -14.94 9.52 -6.52
N LYS A 220 -13.87 8.90 -7.01
CA LYS A 220 -13.86 8.23 -8.32
C LYS A 220 -14.93 7.14 -8.43
N TYR A 221 -15.14 6.36 -7.36
CA TYR A 221 -16.18 5.34 -7.32
C TYR A 221 -17.58 5.92 -7.46
N PHE A 222 -17.89 7.00 -6.73
CA PHE A 222 -19.19 7.66 -6.83
C PHE A 222 -19.39 8.35 -8.19
N ASP A 223 -18.35 8.96 -8.76
CA ASP A 223 -18.42 9.55 -10.10
C ASP A 223 -18.77 8.49 -11.16
N LEU A 224 -18.22 7.29 -11.06
CA LEU A 224 -18.59 6.15 -11.92
C LEU A 224 -20.04 5.73 -11.71
N CYS A 225 -20.51 5.62 -10.48
CA CYS A 225 -21.91 5.31 -10.19
C CYS A 225 -22.87 6.34 -10.83
N PHE A 226 -22.57 7.63 -10.71
CA PHE A 226 -23.37 8.70 -11.33
C PHE A 226 -23.36 8.60 -12.85
N SER A 227 -22.21 8.31 -13.46
CA SER A 227 -22.10 8.17 -14.91
C SER A 227 -22.99 7.04 -15.45
N VAL A 228 -22.99 5.87 -14.77
CA VAL A 228 -23.83 4.71 -15.13
C VAL A 228 -25.31 5.03 -14.99
N LEU A 229 -25.72 5.73 -13.93
CA LEU A 229 -27.12 6.13 -13.72
C LEU A 229 -27.60 7.10 -14.80
N ASN A 230 -26.76 8.04 -15.23
CA ASN A 230 -27.08 8.99 -16.28
C ASN A 230 -27.18 8.34 -17.68
N LEU A 231 -26.35 7.31 -17.96
CA LEU A 231 -26.45 6.53 -19.19
C LEU A 231 -27.77 5.75 -19.27
N LYS A 232 -28.24 5.18 -18.14
CA LYS A 232 -29.56 4.51 -18.09
C LYS A 232 -30.71 5.48 -18.32
N LYS A 233 -30.63 6.72 -17.85
CA LYS A 233 -31.64 7.74 -18.11
C LYS A 233 -31.71 8.14 -19.59
N LYS A 234 -30.57 8.28 -20.29
CA LYS A 234 -30.52 8.56 -21.74
C LYS A 234 -31.11 7.43 -22.58
N LYS A 235 -30.86 6.15 -22.20
CA LYS A 235 -31.43 4.97 -22.88
C LYS A 235 -32.95 4.83 -22.67
N LYS A 236 -33.50 5.23 -21.50
CA LYS A 236 -34.95 5.26 -21.26
C LYS A 236 -35.67 6.37 -22.03
N LYS A 237 -35.06 7.56 -22.13
CA LYS A 237 -35.65 8.65 -22.96
C LYS A 237 -35.74 8.28 -24.45
N LYS A 238 -34.72 7.60 -25.01
CA LYS A 238 -34.75 7.14 -26.42
C LYS A 238 -35.74 5.99 -26.69
N LYS A 239 -36.30 5.33 -25.65
CA LYS A 239 -37.33 4.28 -25.81
C LYS A 239 -38.78 4.82 -25.67
N ILE A 240 -38.96 6.08 -25.32
CA ILE A 240 -40.29 6.71 -25.16
C ILE A 240 -40.61 7.57 -26.36
N ASP A 241 -39.63 7.87 -27.24
CA ASP A 241 -39.77 8.65 -28.46
C ASP A 241 -39.97 7.79 -29.74
N PHE A 242 -40.50 6.52 -29.57
CA PHE A 242 -40.96 5.63 -30.65
C PHE A 242 -42.38 5.13 -30.36
#